data_96a84ebf3e5d8dcbce8f6a95a13fb678
#
_entry.id   96a84ebf3e5d8dcbce8f6a95a13fb678
#
_cell.length_a   1.000
_cell.length_b   1.000
_cell.length_c   1.000
_cell.angle_alpha   90.00
_cell.angle_beta   90.00
_cell.angle_gamma   90.00
#
_symmetry.space_group_name_H-M   'P 1'
#
loop_
_entity.id
_entity.type
_entity.pdbx_description
1 polymer ?
#
loop_
_entity_poly.entity_id
_entity_poly.type
_entity_poly.pdbx_seq_one_letter_code
_entity_poly.pdbx_strand_id
1 'polypeptide(L)'
;MNGEKKTVNRDTVKWIVEAVLLLLLAGGICAIAYNTKDVERIKTLGSSSYAVGIIDDDGKIDTETKTAIHTKNLYPLNEVKIEMDKGANVTYTLFFYGTDKELMSKTNAQSSTYRGTFPEGAKYFRVMITPTADEDGIVKGNELSKYAKLVTVTYKNK
;
A
#
# COMPACT_ATOMS: atom_id res chain seq x y z
N MET A 1 69.45 -26.97 -18.65
CA MET A 1 68.00 -26.75 -18.80
C MET A 1 67.70 -25.31 -18.38
N ASN A 2 67.63 -24.38 -19.35
CA ASN A 2 67.29 -22.99 -19.09
C ASN A 2 65.79 -22.85 -19.09
N GLY A 3 65.21 -22.62 -17.91
CA GLY A 3 63.78 -22.29 -17.78
C GLY A 3 63.55 -20.82 -18.20
N GLU A 4 62.95 -20.63 -19.37
CA GLU A 4 62.45 -19.31 -19.78
C GLU A 4 61.35 -18.87 -18.81
N LYS A 5 61.64 -17.83 -18.02
CA LYS A 5 60.62 -17.10 -17.26
C LYS A 5 59.77 -16.33 -18.28
N LYS A 6 58.56 -16.84 -18.60
CA LYS A 6 57.54 -16.07 -19.31
C LYS A 6 57.19 -14.83 -18.50
N THR A 7 57.71 -13.70 -18.86
CA THR A 7 57.29 -12.40 -18.36
C THR A 7 55.87 -12.11 -18.88
N VAL A 8 54.88 -12.20 -17.94
CA VAL A 8 53.51 -11.83 -18.25
C VAL A 8 53.48 -10.35 -18.61
N ASN A 9 53.04 -10.01 -19.83
CA ASN A 9 52.99 -8.65 -20.33
C ASN A 9 52.06 -7.81 -19.41
N ARG A 10 52.61 -6.70 -18.89
CA ARG A 10 51.94 -5.80 -17.93
C ARG A 10 50.59 -5.27 -18.49
N ASP A 11 50.51 -5.09 -19.80
CA ASP A 11 49.29 -4.63 -20.48
C ASP A 11 48.21 -5.73 -20.47
N THR A 12 48.59 -7.00 -20.66
CA THR A 12 47.66 -8.13 -20.60
C THR A 12 47.05 -8.29 -19.19
N VAL A 13 47.87 -8.09 -18.15
CA VAL A 13 47.38 -8.12 -16.76
C VAL A 13 46.37 -6.99 -16.51
N LYS A 14 46.68 -5.78 -16.99
CA LYS A 14 45.79 -4.61 -16.86
C LYS A 14 44.43 -4.87 -17.53
N TRP A 15 44.41 -5.38 -18.76
CA TRP A 15 43.19 -5.72 -19.47
C TRP A 15 42.34 -6.80 -18.76
N ILE A 16 42.98 -7.81 -18.20
CA ILE A 16 42.28 -8.85 -17.45
C ILE A 16 41.65 -8.27 -16.20
N VAL A 17 42.33 -7.43 -15.44
CA VAL A 17 41.81 -6.79 -14.22
C VAL A 17 40.65 -5.87 -14.56
N GLU A 18 40.73 -5.07 -15.61
CA GLU A 18 39.62 -4.20 -16.04
C GLU A 18 38.41 -5.00 -16.48
N ALA A 19 38.61 -6.08 -17.24
CA ALA A 19 37.50 -6.98 -17.66
C ALA A 19 36.81 -7.65 -16.48
N VAL A 20 37.57 -8.13 -15.48
CA VAL A 20 37.01 -8.74 -14.24
C VAL A 20 36.24 -7.70 -13.45
N LEU A 21 36.77 -6.46 -13.33
CA LEU A 21 36.09 -5.38 -12.61
C LEU A 21 34.74 -5.01 -13.25
N LEU A 22 34.73 -4.93 -14.61
CA LEU A 22 33.50 -4.68 -15.37
C LEU A 22 32.46 -5.81 -15.20
N LEU A 23 32.89 -7.08 -15.19
CA LEU A 23 32.01 -8.22 -14.94
C LEU A 23 31.44 -8.21 -13.52
N LEU A 24 32.22 -7.85 -12.51
CA LEU A 24 31.77 -7.72 -11.12
C LEU A 24 30.78 -6.56 -10.96
N LEU A 25 31.01 -5.42 -11.62
CA LEU A 25 30.09 -4.30 -11.62
C LEU A 25 28.78 -4.65 -12.33
N ALA A 26 28.81 -5.29 -13.50
CA ALA A 26 27.63 -5.72 -14.22
C ALA A 26 26.85 -6.78 -13.44
N GLY A 27 27.53 -7.75 -12.82
CA GLY A 27 26.91 -8.76 -11.95
C GLY A 27 26.27 -8.14 -10.70
N GLY A 28 26.94 -7.16 -10.08
CA GLY A 28 26.40 -6.41 -8.94
C GLY A 28 25.15 -5.63 -9.30
N ILE A 29 25.13 -4.93 -10.43
CA ILE A 29 23.96 -4.19 -10.92
C ILE A 29 22.80 -5.14 -11.23
N CYS A 30 23.06 -6.28 -11.88
CA CYS A 30 22.05 -7.28 -12.15
C CYS A 30 21.47 -7.88 -10.86
N ALA A 31 22.29 -8.18 -9.85
CA ALA A 31 21.83 -8.71 -8.57
C ALA A 31 20.96 -7.69 -7.81
N ILE A 32 21.33 -6.40 -7.82
CA ILE A 32 20.54 -5.32 -7.23
C ILE A 32 19.21 -5.17 -7.99
N ALA A 33 19.23 -5.15 -9.32
CA ALA A 33 18.01 -5.05 -10.14
C ALA A 33 17.08 -6.26 -9.98
N TYR A 34 17.64 -7.45 -9.79
CA TYR A 34 16.85 -8.67 -9.54
C TYR A 34 16.20 -8.63 -8.15
N ASN A 35 16.93 -8.23 -7.11
CA ASN A 35 16.39 -8.11 -5.76
C ASN A 35 15.40 -6.96 -5.57
N THR A 36 15.43 -5.94 -6.42
CA THR A 36 14.47 -4.82 -6.34
C THR A 36 13.16 -5.09 -7.06
N LYS A 37 13.07 -6.15 -7.89
CA LYS A 37 11.85 -6.44 -8.67
C LYS A 37 10.68 -6.95 -7.84
N ASP A 38 10.91 -7.55 -6.67
CA ASP A 38 9.87 -8.18 -5.84
C ASP A 38 9.87 -7.74 -4.38
N VAL A 39 10.31 -6.52 -4.07
CA VAL A 39 10.09 -5.98 -2.73
C VAL A 39 8.61 -5.62 -2.63
N GLU A 40 7.80 -6.59 -2.20
CA GLU A 40 6.42 -6.36 -1.75
C GLU A 40 6.45 -5.27 -0.68
N ARG A 41 6.03 -4.07 -1.05
CA ARG A 41 6.06 -2.93 -0.13
C ARG A 41 4.75 -2.86 0.63
N ILE A 42 4.82 -3.04 1.93
CA ILE A 42 3.72 -2.66 2.82
C ILE A 42 3.54 -1.15 2.71
N LYS A 43 2.35 -0.72 2.36
CA LYS A 43 1.94 0.69 2.30
C LYS A 43 0.91 0.98 3.37
N THR A 44 0.99 2.17 3.94
CA THR A 44 0.00 2.69 4.88
C THR A 44 -0.77 3.83 4.20
N LEU A 45 -2.10 3.83 4.34
CA LEU A 45 -2.93 4.93 3.85
C LEU A 45 -2.73 6.15 4.73
N GLY A 46 -2.22 7.22 4.15
CA GLY A 46 -2.13 8.52 4.81
C GLY A 46 -3.40 9.36 4.59
N SER A 47 -3.50 10.50 5.26
CA SER A 47 -4.65 11.42 5.13
C SER A 47 -4.89 11.89 3.69
N SER A 48 -3.86 12.01 2.87
CA SER A 48 -3.97 12.34 1.44
C SER A 48 -4.75 11.30 0.62
N SER A 49 -4.86 10.08 1.13
CA SER A 49 -5.62 8.99 0.50
C SER A 49 -7.13 9.12 0.67
N TYR A 50 -7.59 10.04 1.53
CA TYR A 50 -9.00 10.20 1.87
C TYR A 50 -9.61 11.48 1.28
N ALA A 51 -10.92 11.50 1.14
CA ALA A 51 -11.76 12.65 0.82
C ALA A 51 -12.98 12.68 1.73
N VAL A 52 -13.60 13.87 1.87
CA VAL A 52 -14.90 14.00 2.57
C VAL A 52 -16.01 13.51 1.66
N GLY A 53 -16.93 12.77 2.23
CA GLY A 53 -18.04 12.15 1.52
C GLY A 53 -18.33 10.75 2.06
N ILE A 54 -19.33 10.10 1.51
CA ILE A 54 -19.68 8.72 1.84
C ILE A 54 -19.44 7.78 0.66
N ILE A 55 -19.46 6.48 0.95
CA ILE A 55 -19.65 5.44 -0.06
C ILE A 55 -21.05 4.89 0.19
N ASP A 56 -21.92 4.97 -0.80
CA ASP A 56 -23.31 4.53 -0.72
C ASP A 56 -23.43 3.00 -0.71
N ASP A 57 -24.66 2.51 -0.68
CA ASP A 57 -24.94 1.09 -0.63
C ASP A 57 -24.59 0.34 -1.91
N ASP A 58 -24.48 1.05 -3.03
CA ASP A 58 -24.03 0.53 -4.31
C ASP A 58 -22.48 0.60 -4.48
N GLY A 59 -21.76 1.10 -3.47
CA GLY A 59 -20.31 1.25 -3.51
C GLY A 59 -19.82 2.48 -4.28
N LYS A 60 -20.73 3.41 -4.64
CA LYS A 60 -20.40 4.65 -5.33
C LYS A 60 -20.06 5.75 -4.34
N ILE A 61 -19.20 6.67 -4.77
CA ILE A 61 -18.84 7.82 -3.96
C ILE A 61 -19.90 8.91 -4.11
N ASP A 62 -20.42 9.37 -2.97
CA ASP A 62 -21.25 10.58 -2.85
C ASP A 62 -20.45 11.65 -2.09
N THR A 63 -20.11 12.73 -2.75
CA THR A 63 -19.36 13.88 -2.21
C THR A 63 -20.25 14.98 -1.64
N GLU A 64 -21.56 14.92 -1.87
CA GLU A 64 -22.52 15.89 -1.33
C GLU A 64 -22.84 15.59 0.13
N THR A 65 -22.92 14.32 0.49
CA THR A 65 -23.14 13.87 1.86
C THR A 65 -21.80 13.86 2.65
N LYS A 66 -21.62 14.84 3.53
CA LYS A 66 -20.36 15.11 4.24
C LYS A 66 -20.32 14.53 5.66
N THR A 67 -20.90 13.37 5.89
CA THR A 67 -20.96 12.76 7.22
C THR A 67 -19.82 11.78 7.52
N ALA A 68 -18.93 11.55 6.55
CA ALA A 68 -17.81 10.62 6.67
C ALA A 68 -16.61 11.07 5.83
N ILE A 69 -15.52 10.36 5.96
CA ILE A 69 -14.42 10.37 5.00
C ILE A 69 -14.27 9.00 4.36
N HIS A 70 -13.87 8.95 3.11
CA HIS A 70 -13.67 7.72 2.38
C HIS A 70 -12.35 7.71 1.64
N THR A 71 -11.83 6.54 1.31
CA THR A 71 -10.65 6.42 0.44
C THR A 71 -11.01 6.84 -0.99
N LYS A 72 -10.18 7.72 -1.58
CA LYS A 72 -10.35 8.23 -2.96
C LYS A 72 -10.30 7.13 -4.01
N ASN A 73 -9.40 6.16 -3.81
CA ASN A 73 -9.09 5.10 -4.77
C ASN A 73 -9.52 3.74 -4.26
N LEU A 74 -9.64 2.79 -5.18
CA LEU A 74 -9.64 1.36 -4.88
C LEU A 74 -8.21 0.91 -4.58
N TYR A 75 -8.03 0.16 -3.50
CA TYR A 75 -6.74 -0.40 -3.10
C TYR A 75 -6.74 -1.91 -3.27
N PRO A 76 -5.61 -2.54 -3.63
CA PRO A 76 -5.55 -3.99 -3.77
C PRO A 76 -5.80 -4.68 -2.42
N LEU A 77 -6.65 -5.70 -2.43
CA LEU A 77 -6.96 -6.52 -1.26
C LEU A 77 -5.88 -7.59 -1.07
N ASN A 78 -4.69 -7.16 -0.69
CA ASN A 78 -3.54 -8.02 -0.53
C ASN A 78 -2.87 -7.75 0.83
N GLU A 79 -2.89 -8.73 1.73
CA GLU A 79 -2.41 -8.65 3.10
C GLU A 79 -2.84 -7.35 3.82
N VAL A 80 -4.14 -7.07 3.77
CA VAL A 80 -4.71 -5.87 4.39
C VAL A 80 -4.80 -6.07 5.89
N LYS A 81 -4.31 -5.08 6.65
CA LYS A 81 -4.45 -4.99 8.09
C LYS A 81 -5.09 -3.65 8.43
N ILE A 82 -6.09 -3.67 9.27
CA ILE A 82 -6.80 -2.48 9.72
C ILE A 82 -6.79 -2.45 11.23
N GLU A 83 -6.17 -1.43 11.78
CA GLU A 83 -6.05 -1.18 13.21
C GLU A 83 -6.76 0.13 13.54
N MET A 84 -7.45 0.15 14.66
CA MET A 84 -8.16 1.31 15.15
C MET A 84 -7.64 1.70 16.52
N ASP A 85 -7.48 2.99 16.75
CA ASP A 85 -7.07 3.52 18.05
C ASP A 85 -8.11 3.22 19.12
N LYS A 86 -7.65 2.84 20.32
CA LYS A 86 -8.54 2.59 21.44
C LYS A 86 -9.25 3.89 21.85
N GLY A 87 -10.58 3.81 21.97
CA GLY A 87 -11.42 4.94 22.35
C GLY A 87 -11.59 5.98 21.24
N ALA A 88 -11.27 5.63 19.99
CA ALA A 88 -11.57 6.48 18.84
C ALA A 88 -13.08 6.69 18.70
N ASN A 89 -13.50 7.96 18.61
CA ASN A 89 -14.90 8.33 18.38
C ASN A 89 -15.27 8.24 16.89
N VAL A 90 -14.98 7.10 16.28
CA VAL A 90 -15.30 6.80 14.88
C VAL A 90 -15.71 5.35 14.74
N THR A 91 -16.41 5.05 13.66
CA THR A 91 -16.55 3.69 13.12
C THR A 91 -15.98 3.66 11.72
N TYR A 92 -15.68 2.47 11.20
CA TYR A 92 -15.30 2.33 9.80
C TYR A 92 -16.04 1.17 9.14
N THR A 93 -16.27 1.31 7.84
CA THR A 93 -16.88 0.28 6.99
C THR A 93 -15.91 -0.07 5.88
N LEU A 94 -15.77 -1.37 5.61
CA LEU A 94 -14.99 -1.87 4.48
C LEU A 94 -15.93 -2.22 3.34
N PHE A 95 -15.58 -1.78 2.16
CA PHE A 95 -16.27 -2.11 0.91
C PHE A 95 -15.33 -2.95 0.06
N PHE A 96 -15.81 -4.09 -0.41
CA PHE A 96 -15.04 -5.06 -1.18
C PHE A 96 -15.52 -5.10 -2.62
N TYR A 97 -14.58 -5.04 -3.55
CA TYR A 97 -14.85 -4.95 -4.97
C TYR A 97 -14.20 -6.11 -5.74
N GLY A 98 -14.86 -6.56 -6.79
CA GLY A 98 -14.39 -7.59 -7.70
C GLY A 98 -13.29 -7.11 -8.65
N THR A 99 -12.93 -7.98 -9.59
CA THR A 99 -11.96 -7.66 -10.66
C THR A 99 -12.49 -6.57 -11.61
N ASP A 100 -13.79 -6.53 -11.84
CA ASP A 100 -14.56 -5.55 -12.62
C ASP A 100 -14.72 -4.20 -11.90
N LYS A 101 -14.30 -4.13 -10.63
CA LYS A 101 -14.45 -2.98 -9.73
C LYS A 101 -15.90 -2.68 -9.31
N GLU A 102 -16.78 -3.64 -9.49
CA GLU A 102 -18.14 -3.58 -8.96
C GLU A 102 -18.15 -4.01 -7.48
N LEU A 103 -19.05 -3.42 -6.69
CA LEU A 103 -19.20 -3.75 -5.27
C LEU A 103 -19.71 -5.19 -5.13
N MET A 104 -18.97 -5.99 -4.37
CA MET A 104 -19.38 -7.37 -4.03
C MET A 104 -20.08 -7.44 -2.67
N SER A 105 -19.53 -6.75 -1.68
CA SER A 105 -20.06 -6.73 -0.33
C SER A 105 -19.45 -5.60 0.50
N LYS A 106 -20.03 -5.34 1.67
CA LYS A 106 -19.47 -4.44 2.67
C LYS A 106 -19.61 -5.06 4.07
N THR A 107 -18.78 -4.60 5.01
CA THR A 107 -18.94 -4.94 6.43
C THR A 107 -20.03 -4.07 7.05
N ASN A 108 -20.55 -4.51 8.20
CA ASN A 108 -21.19 -3.58 9.13
C ASN A 108 -20.14 -2.59 9.65
N ALA A 109 -20.59 -1.49 10.26
CA ALA A 109 -19.71 -0.53 10.91
C ALA A 109 -18.89 -1.21 12.02
N GLN A 110 -17.57 -1.03 11.96
CA GLN A 110 -16.61 -1.61 12.90
C GLN A 110 -16.15 -0.53 13.88
N SER A 111 -16.01 -0.87 15.15
CA SER A 111 -15.50 0.01 16.22
C SER A 111 -14.21 -0.51 16.86
N SER A 112 -13.54 -1.46 16.22
CA SER A 112 -12.30 -2.10 16.70
C SER A 112 -11.48 -2.60 15.51
N THR A 113 -10.26 -3.08 15.78
CA THR A 113 -9.40 -3.72 14.78
C THR A 113 -10.15 -4.83 14.03
N TYR A 114 -10.11 -4.79 12.70
CA TYR A 114 -10.77 -5.80 11.87
C TYR A 114 -10.08 -7.16 12.01
N ARG A 115 -10.88 -8.17 12.32
CA ARG A 115 -10.45 -9.57 12.46
C ARG A 115 -11.27 -10.53 11.60
N GLY A 116 -12.11 -10.00 10.71
CA GLY A 116 -12.94 -10.79 9.81
C GLY A 116 -12.14 -11.37 8.63
N THR A 117 -12.77 -12.28 7.92
CA THR A 117 -12.27 -12.82 6.65
C THR A 117 -12.67 -11.89 5.50
N PHE A 118 -11.84 -11.84 4.46
CA PHE A 118 -12.18 -11.14 3.24
C PHE A 118 -13.04 -12.01 2.32
N PRO A 119 -14.00 -11.43 1.58
CA PRO A 119 -14.85 -12.19 0.68
C PRO A 119 -14.04 -12.86 -0.42
N GLU A 120 -14.40 -14.11 -0.72
CA GLU A 120 -13.79 -14.83 -1.85
C GLU A 120 -14.07 -14.08 -3.16
N GLY A 121 -13.06 -13.98 -4.03
CA GLY A 121 -13.16 -13.25 -5.29
C GLY A 121 -12.95 -11.74 -5.20
N ALA A 122 -12.96 -11.14 -4.02
CA ALA A 122 -12.65 -9.72 -3.85
C ALA A 122 -11.18 -9.44 -4.24
N LYS A 123 -10.95 -8.37 -4.98
CA LYS A 123 -9.63 -7.94 -5.46
C LYS A 123 -9.23 -6.58 -4.94
N TYR A 124 -10.21 -5.76 -4.63
CA TYR A 124 -9.97 -4.38 -4.16
C TYR A 124 -10.84 -4.09 -2.95
N PHE A 125 -10.42 -3.06 -2.21
CA PHE A 125 -11.21 -2.53 -1.11
C PHE A 125 -11.21 -1.01 -1.09
N ARG A 126 -12.19 -0.45 -0.38
CA ARG A 126 -12.25 0.93 0.11
C ARG A 126 -12.59 0.95 1.57
N VAL A 127 -12.23 2.02 2.24
CA VAL A 127 -12.56 2.28 3.64
C VAL A 127 -13.35 3.57 3.73
N MET A 128 -14.45 3.55 4.46
CA MET A 128 -15.18 4.73 4.90
C MET A 128 -15.07 4.83 6.42
N ILE A 129 -14.73 6.01 6.93
CA ILE A 129 -14.61 6.29 8.36
C ILE A 129 -15.67 7.33 8.71
N THR A 130 -16.54 6.97 9.66
CA THR A 130 -17.67 7.78 10.10
C THR A 130 -17.46 8.23 11.54
N PRO A 131 -17.35 9.52 11.84
CA PRO A 131 -17.33 10.05 13.20
C PRO A 131 -18.60 9.70 13.95
N THR A 132 -18.48 9.38 15.24
CA THR A 132 -19.63 9.02 16.10
C THR A 132 -19.98 10.08 17.12
N ALA A 133 -19.14 11.11 17.28
CA ALA A 133 -19.24 12.10 18.36
C ALA A 133 -19.40 13.56 17.88
N ASP A 134 -19.53 13.81 16.59
CA ASP A 134 -19.72 15.19 16.09
C ASP A 134 -21.22 15.56 16.18
N GLU A 135 -21.50 16.61 16.96
CA GLU A 135 -22.87 17.12 17.18
C GLU A 135 -23.57 17.52 15.87
N ASP A 136 -22.83 18.01 14.89
CA ASP A 136 -23.35 18.44 13.60
C ASP A 136 -23.47 17.29 12.58
N GLY A 137 -22.83 16.16 12.84
CA GLY A 137 -22.72 15.02 11.92
C GLY A 137 -22.01 15.35 10.59
N ILE A 138 -21.38 16.53 10.49
CA ILE A 138 -20.74 17.02 9.25
C ILE A 138 -19.22 17.05 9.43
N VAL A 139 -18.51 16.32 8.58
CA VAL A 139 -17.04 16.35 8.51
C VAL A 139 -16.56 17.53 7.69
N LYS A 140 -15.78 18.41 8.30
CA LYS A 140 -15.14 19.53 7.61
C LYS A 140 -13.82 19.09 6.98
N GLY A 141 -13.44 19.67 5.85
CA GLY A 141 -12.23 19.29 5.12
C GLY A 141 -10.92 19.40 5.92
N ASN A 142 -10.84 20.35 6.88
CA ASN A 142 -9.72 20.52 7.80
C ASN A 142 -9.65 19.43 8.89
N GLU A 143 -10.72 18.68 9.12
CA GLU A 143 -10.80 17.59 10.10
C GLU A 143 -10.46 16.23 9.51
N LEU A 144 -10.40 16.11 8.18
CA LEU A 144 -10.08 14.87 7.46
C LEU A 144 -8.84 14.18 8.03
N SER A 145 -7.77 14.94 8.27
CA SER A 145 -6.52 14.40 8.81
C SER A 145 -6.66 13.88 10.25
N LYS A 146 -7.56 14.45 11.04
CA LYS A 146 -7.89 14.01 12.40
C LYS A 146 -8.50 12.60 12.35
N TYR A 147 -9.53 12.40 11.53
CA TYR A 147 -10.21 11.11 11.45
C TYR A 147 -9.40 10.04 10.75
N ALA A 148 -8.68 10.39 9.66
CA ALA A 148 -7.83 9.46 8.91
C ALA A 148 -6.70 8.83 9.76
N LYS A 149 -6.27 9.47 10.83
CA LYS A 149 -5.23 8.95 11.74
C LYS A 149 -5.76 7.94 12.76
N LEU A 150 -7.07 7.94 13.03
CA LEU A 150 -7.68 7.05 14.02
C LEU A 150 -7.85 5.60 13.52
N VAL A 151 -7.75 5.39 12.20
CA VAL A 151 -7.84 4.07 11.57
C VAL A 151 -6.63 3.87 10.67
N THR A 152 -5.69 3.07 11.13
CA THR A 152 -4.49 2.73 10.37
C THR A 152 -4.79 1.56 9.43
N VAL A 153 -4.63 1.80 8.13
CA VAL A 153 -4.85 0.80 7.09
C VAL A 153 -3.53 0.52 6.39
N THR A 154 -3.07 -0.71 6.44
CA THR A 154 -1.89 -1.18 5.71
C THR A 154 -2.27 -2.26 4.71
N TYR A 155 -1.57 -2.32 3.60
CA TYR A 155 -1.76 -3.31 2.54
C TYR A 155 -0.47 -3.53 1.77
N LYS A 156 -0.34 -4.70 1.13
CA LYS A 156 0.76 -4.93 0.18
C LYS A 156 0.36 -4.43 -1.21
N ASN A 157 1.25 -3.68 -1.79
CA ASN A 157 1.17 -3.28 -3.20
C ASN A 157 2.09 -4.20 -4.00
N LYS A 158 1.51 -4.97 -4.91
CA LYS A 158 2.30 -5.76 -5.88
C LYS A 158 2.93 -4.86 -6.91
#